data_09668c7504fcae41e55811656e4c480f
#
_entry.id   09668c7504fcae41e55811656e4c480f
#
_cell.length_a   1.000
_cell.length_b   1.000
_cell.length_c   1.000
_cell.angle_alpha   90.00
_cell.angle_beta   90.00
_cell.angle_gamma   90.00
#
_symmetry.space_group_name_H-M   'P 1'
#
loop_
_entity.id
_entity.type
_entity.pdbx_description
1 polymer ?
#
loop_
_entity_poly.entity_id
_entity_poly.type
_entity_poly.pdbx_seq_one_letter_code
_entity_poly.pdbx_strand_id
1 'polypeptide(L)'
;MQIAFNTYIKNDICWLINGISPDVLKEMFDAIHENRNCEVVRSGYYKRILRYTHDRESFYIKRYTVRNGLESVKSIFSLSKARREWNCAHKLLGSQLLTATPVAVGEKRRFGMLKDCYIISKAIPNSTTVKELLIAFRQSSVHALKKNTLLNNLISYVKMVHDHGIFHGELHTENMLTDVDNITLFYLLDLGRTVFKK
;
A
#
# COMPACT_ATOMS: atom_id res chain seq x y z
N MET A 1 -0.61 -3.97 -21.93
CA MET A 1 -1.38 -2.70 -21.88
C MET A 1 -0.47 -1.65 -21.25
N GLN A 2 -0.05 -0.63 -22.01
CA GLN A 2 0.74 0.49 -21.47
C GLN A 2 -0.18 1.33 -20.56
N ILE A 3 0.14 1.38 -19.27
CA ILE A 3 -0.58 2.23 -18.31
C ILE A 3 -0.10 3.67 -18.56
N ALA A 4 -0.99 4.53 -19.03
CA ALA A 4 -0.69 5.95 -19.22
C ALA A 4 -0.71 6.64 -17.85
N PHE A 5 0.43 7.16 -17.41
CA PHE A 5 0.54 7.95 -16.17
C PHE A 5 0.50 9.44 -16.51
N ASN A 6 -0.32 10.19 -15.79
CA ASN A 6 -0.34 11.64 -15.87
C ASN A 6 0.59 12.24 -14.82
N THR A 7 1.43 13.20 -15.22
CA THR A 7 2.29 13.94 -14.30
C THR A 7 1.58 15.21 -13.85
N TYR A 8 1.60 15.46 -12.54
CA TYR A 8 0.99 16.63 -11.92
C TYR A 8 1.92 17.19 -10.83
N ILE A 9 2.07 18.52 -10.76
CA ILE A 9 2.91 19.20 -9.76
C ILE A 9 2.02 20.01 -8.85
N LYS A 10 2.09 19.75 -7.54
CA LYS A 10 1.43 20.53 -6.49
C LYS A 10 2.26 20.53 -5.22
N ASN A 11 2.40 21.71 -4.58
CA ASN A 11 3.10 21.91 -3.28
C ASN A 11 4.55 21.38 -3.30
N ASP A 12 5.29 21.63 -4.40
CA ASP A 12 6.64 21.11 -4.66
C ASP A 12 6.74 19.57 -4.71
N ILE A 13 5.62 18.89 -4.90
CA ILE A 13 5.56 17.43 -5.07
C ILE A 13 5.26 17.14 -6.53
N CYS A 14 6.11 16.33 -7.14
CA CYS A 14 5.87 15.77 -8.47
C CYS A 14 5.10 14.45 -8.31
N TRP A 15 3.89 14.40 -8.86
CA TRP A 15 2.98 13.27 -8.80
C TRP A 15 2.92 12.52 -10.11
N LEU A 16 2.85 11.19 -10.04
CA LEU A 16 2.28 10.34 -11.08
C LEU A 16 0.92 9.86 -10.62
N ILE A 17 -0.08 10.02 -11.47
CA ILE A 17 -1.47 9.72 -11.18
C ILE A 17 -1.97 8.62 -12.11
N ASN A 18 -2.71 7.67 -11.55
CA ASN A 18 -3.39 6.61 -12.28
C ASN A 18 -4.73 6.30 -11.59
N GLY A 19 -5.84 6.58 -12.27
CA GLY A 19 -7.18 6.22 -11.75
C GLY A 19 -7.80 7.18 -10.75
N ILE A 20 -7.21 8.38 -10.53
CA ILE A 20 -7.86 9.53 -9.87
C ILE A 20 -7.60 10.81 -10.67
N SER A 21 -8.48 11.81 -10.50
CA SER A 21 -8.28 13.11 -11.13
C SER A 21 -7.32 13.98 -10.31
N PRO A 22 -6.66 14.99 -10.93
CA PRO A 22 -5.87 15.99 -10.21
C PRO A 22 -6.68 16.74 -9.15
N ASP A 23 -7.98 16.97 -9.37
CA ASP A 23 -8.86 17.67 -8.44
C ASP A 23 -9.10 16.86 -7.18
N VAL A 24 -9.39 15.55 -7.31
CA VAL A 24 -9.52 14.64 -6.15
C VAL A 24 -8.20 14.56 -5.36
N LEU A 25 -7.06 14.51 -6.05
CA LEU A 25 -5.76 14.55 -5.38
C LEU A 25 -5.55 15.87 -4.63
N LYS A 26 -5.99 16.99 -5.20
CA LYS A 26 -5.94 18.29 -4.57
C LYS A 26 -6.78 18.33 -3.29
N GLU A 27 -8.03 17.87 -3.36
CA GLU A 27 -8.94 17.78 -2.21
C GLU A 27 -8.38 16.90 -1.10
N MET A 28 -7.80 15.74 -1.43
CA MET A 28 -7.11 14.88 -0.45
C MET A 28 -6.02 15.62 0.29
N PHE A 29 -5.20 16.40 -0.43
CA PHE A 29 -4.09 17.14 0.19
C PHE A 29 -4.59 18.29 1.06
N ASP A 30 -5.59 19.04 0.62
CA ASP A 30 -6.19 20.11 1.38
C ASP A 30 -6.87 19.57 2.65
N ALA A 31 -7.58 18.42 2.55
CA ALA A 31 -8.20 17.72 3.67
C ALA A 31 -7.17 17.23 4.71
N ILE A 32 -6.00 16.73 4.26
CA ILE A 32 -4.90 16.30 5.15
C ILE A 32 -4.36 17.48 5.96
N HIS A 33 -4.20 18.66 5.33
CA HIS A 33 -3.72 19.86 6.00
C HIS A 33 -4.73 20.41 7.00
N GLU A 34 -6.00 20.29 6.70
CA GLU A 34 -7.11 20.80 7.53
C GLU A 34 -7.69 19.76 8.50
N ASN A 35 -7.13 18.54 8.53
CA ASN A 35 -7.63 17.39 9.31
C ASN A 35 -9.13 17.08 9.06
N ARG A 36 -9.61 17.35 7.82
CA ARG A 36 -10.99 17.02 7.41
C ARG A 36 -11.05 15.66 6.72
N ASN A 37 -12.05 14.84 7.04
CA ASN A 37 -12.29 13.52 6.42
C ASN A 37 -11.06 12.61 6.44
N CYS A 38 -10.12 12.84 7.37
CA CYS A 38 -8.89 12.08 7.52
C CYS A 38 -8.81 11.41 8.88
N GLU A 39 -8.59 10.11 8.89
CA GLU A 39 -8.30 9.31 10.07
C GLU A 39 -6.80 8.95 10.10
N VAL A 40 -6.16 9.14 11.25
CA VAL A 40 -4.76 8.70 11.43
C VAL A 40 -4.75 7.22 11.79
N VAL A 41 -4.40 6.38 10.82
CA VAL A 41 -4.30 4.92 11.03
C VAL A 41 -2.99 4.55 11.73
N ARG A 42 -1.90 5.22 11.38
CA ARG A 42 -0.60 5.01 12.01
C ARG A 42 0.21 6.31 11.94
N SER A 43 0.78 6.70 13.07
CA SER A 43 1.70 7.83 13.14
C SER A 43 3.03 7.38 13.74
N GLY A 44 4.09 7.55 12.97
CA GLY A 44 5.46 7.35 13.38
C GLY A 44 6.33 8.48 12.83
N TYR A 45 7.54 8.63 13.36
CA TYR A 45 8.42 9.74 12.97
C TYR A 45 8.78 9.74 11.48
N TYR A 46 8.94 8.56 10.86
CA TYR A 46 9.37 8.42 9.45
C TYR A 46 8.30 7.84 8.52
N LYS A 47 7.17 7.39 9.05
CA LYS A 47 6.06 6.83 8.29
C LYS A 47 4.75 7.24 8.94
N ARG A 48 3.88 7.91 8.19
CA ARG A 48 2.51 8.23 8.58
C ARG A 48 1.55 7.59 7.59
N ILE A 49 0.48 7.00 8.09
CA ILE A 49 -0.59 6.43 7.28
C ILE A 49 -1.87 7.10 7.67
N LEU A 50 -2.54 7.68 6.69
CA LEU A 50 -3.84 8.32 6.83
C LEU A 50 -4.85 7.55 5.99
N ARG A 51 -6.07 7.46 6.48
CA ARG A 51 -7.24 7.07 5.71
C ARG A 51 -8.04 8.31 5.37
N TYR A 52 -8.35 8.48 4.10
CA TYR A 52 -9.17 9.58 3.58
C TYR A 52 -10.39 8.98 2.90
N THR A 53 -11.57 9.58 3.13
CA THR A 53 -12.82 9.14 2.49
C THR A 53 -13.38 10.27 1.64
N HIS A 54 -13.70 9.96 0.39
CA HIS A 54 -14.29 10.84 -0.61
C HIS A 54 -15.38 10.06 -1.37
N ASP A 55 -16.60 10.58 -1.40
CA ASP A 55 -17.74 10.02 -2.14
C ASP A 55 -17.93 8.50 -2.00
N ARG A 56 -17.89 7.95 -0.79
CA ARG A 56 -17.98 6.51 -0.48
C ARG A 56 -16.75 5.68 -0.85
N GLU A 57 -15.75 6.24 -1.51
CA GLU A 57 -14.46 5.59 -1.69
C GLU A 57 -13.51 5.98 -0.55
N SER A 58 -12.74 5.02 -0.06
CA SER A 58 -11.68 5.26 0.93
C SER A 58 -10.32 5.05 0.29
N PHE A 59 -9.35 5.84 0.72
CA PHE A 59 -7.97 5.80 0.25
C PHE A 59 -7.02 5.76 1.44
N TYR A 60 -5.93 5.03 1.30
CA TYR A 60 -4.82 5.06 2.23
C TYR A 60 -3.67 5.86 1.65
N ILE A 61 -3.22 6.86 2.41
CA ILE A 61 -2.12 7.74 2.06
C ILE A 61 -0.95 7.42 2.97
N LYS A 62 0.10 6.85 2.42
CA LYS A 62 1.34 6.59 3.15
C LYS A 62 2.34 7.69 2.82
N ARG A 63 2.79 8.44 3.83
CA ARG A 63 3.89 9.38 3.75
C ARG A 63 5.14 8.77 4.35
N TYR A 64 6.25 8.90 3.66
CA TYR A 64 7.57 8.54 4.14
C TYR A 64 8.45 9.78 4.16
N THR A 65 9.03 10.08 5.32
CA THR A 65 10.00 11.17 5.50
C THR A 65 11.41 10.61 5.55
N VAL A 66 12.35 11.27 4.91
CA VAL A 66 13.76 10.84 4.90
C VAL A 66 14.37 11.02 6.29
N ARG A 67 15.12 10.01 6.76
CA ARG A 67 15.62 9.94 8.14
C ARG A 67 16.78 10.90 8.42
N ASN A 68 17.69 11.04 7.47
CA ASN A 68 18.90 11.85 7.65
C ASN A 68 19.48 12.32 6.31
N GLY A 69 20.52 13.18 6.38
CA GLY A 69 21.18 13.72 5.20
C GLY A 69 21.82 12.68 4.29
N LEU A 70 22.40 11.61 4.85
CA LEU A 70 22.99 10.52 4.07
C LEU A 70 21.95 9.76 3.26
N GLU A 71 20.78 9.46 3.84
CA GLU A 71 19.65 8.84 3.12
C GLU A 71 19.14 9.78 2.03
N SER A 72 19.10 11.09 2.30
CA SER A 72 18.73 12.12 1.33
C SER A 72 19.67 12.15 0.12
N VAL A 73 20.98 12.10 0.34
CA VAL A 73 21.98 12.06 -0.74
C VAL A 73 21.89 10.76 -1.52
N LYS A 74 21.79 9.60 -0.86
CA LYS A 74 21.62 8.29 -1.53
C LYS A 74 20.36 8.26 -2.40
N SER A 75 19.33 9.02 -2.05
CA SER A 75 18.07 9.09 -2.79
C SER A 75 18.20 9.72 -4.18
N ILE A 76 19.31 10.42 -4.48
CA ILE A 76 19.59 10.96 -5.83
C ILE A 76 19.73 9.81 -6.83
N PHE A 77 20.33 8.69 -6.41
CA PHE A 77 20.68 7.55 -7.26
C PHE A 77 19.75 6.34 -7.05
N SER A 78 18.72 6.47 -6.21
CA SER A 78 17.82 5.37 -5.88
C SER A 78 16.36 5.78 -5.93
N LEU A 79 15.49 4.81 -6.23
CA LEU A 79 14.05 5.02 -6.15
C LEU A 79 13.62 5.23 -4.69
N SER A 80 12.68 6.14 -4.47
CA SER A 80 12.04 6.33 -3.17
C SER A 80 11.28 5.07 -2.72
N LYS A 81 11.00 4.95 -1.43
CA LYS A 81 10.18 3.86 -0.89
C LYS A 81 8.80 3.82 -1.56
N ALA A 82 8.16 4.98 -1.69
CA ALA A 82 6.87 5.10 -2.35
C ALA A 82 6.92 4.65 -3.81
N ARG A 83 7.96 5.04 -4.56
CA ARG A 83 8.12 4.64 -5.96
C ARG A 83 8.39 3.14 -6.11
N ARG A 84 9.16 2.54 -5.22
CA ARG A 84 9.35 1.07 -5.22
C ARG A 84 8.05 0.34 -4.94
N GLU A 85 7.29 0.77 -3.92
CA GLU A 85 5.98 0.20 -3.60
C GLU A 85 5.00 0.34 -4.76
N TRP A 86 4.97 1.51 -5.42
CA TRP A 86 4.18 1.76 -6.63
C TRP A 86 4.53 0.78 -7.77
N ASN A 87 5.80 0.65 -8.09
CA ASN A 87 6.25 -0.23 -9.17
C ASN A 87 5.94 -1.70 -8.85
N CYS A 88 6.15 -2.13 -7.59
CA CYS A 88 5.84 -3.48 -7.15
C CYS A 88 4.35 -3.77 -7.22
N ALA A 89 3.50 -2.83 -6.77
CA ALA A 89 2.06 -3.01 -6.83
C ALA A 89 1.55 -3.19 -8.27
N HIS A 90 2.00 -2.35 -9.20
CA HIS A 90 1.64 -2.51 -10.62
C HIS A 90 2.13 -3.83 -11.21
N LYS A 91 3.33 -4.28 -10.83
CA LYS A 91 3.87 -5.56 -11.29
C LYS A 91 3.07 -6.75 -10.74
N LEU A 92 2.69 -6.71 -9.44
CA LEU A 92 1.82 -7.73 -8.83
C LEU A 92 0.47 -7.81 -9.55
N LEU A 93 -0.20 -6.68 -9.73
CA LEU A 93 -1.49 -6.60 -10.43
C LEU A 93 -1.38 -7.13 -11.87
N GLY A 94 -0.28 -6.83 -12.56
CA GLY A 94 0.02 -7.38 -13.89
C GLY A 94 0.25 -8.90 -13.90
N SER A 95 0.63 -9.49 -12.76
CA SER A 95 0.78 -10.94 -12.55
C SER A 95 -0.47 -11.57 -11.91
N GLN A 96 -1.62 -10.87 -11.91
CA GLN A 96 -2.89 -11.30 -11.31
C GLN A 96 -2.83 -11.59 -9.80
N LEU A 97 -1.80 -11.07 -9.11
CA LEU A 97 -1.70 -11.11 -7.65
C LEU A 97 -2.29 -9.84 -7.06
N LEU A 98 -3.14 -10.01 -6.05
CA LEU A 98 -3.92 -8.90 -5.52
C LEU A 98 -3.11 -8.06 -4.53
N THR A 99 -3.27 -6.75 -4.62
CA THR A 99 -2.78 -5.75 -3.67
C THR A 99 -3.71 -4.54 -3.70
N ALA A 100 -3.56 -3.61 -2.76
CA ALA A 100 -4.26 -2.34 -2.81
C ALA A 100 -3.88 -1.59 -4.09
N THR A 101 -4.88 -1.22 -4.90
CA THR A 101 -4.65 -0.54 -6.19
C THR A 101 -4.02 0.83 -5.95
N PRO A 102 -2.78 1.06 -6.41
CA PRO A 102 -2.14 2.36 -6.26
C PRO A 102 -2.72 3.34 -7.28
N VAL A 103 -3.09 4.54 -6.81
CA VAL A 103 -3.71 5.59 -7.65
C VAL A 103 -2.86 6.83 -7.81
N ALA A 104 -1.92 7.08 -6.90
CA ALA A 104 -0.94 8.14 -7.05
C ALA A 104 0.35 7.84 -6.30
N VAL A 105 1.47 8.31 -6.83
CA VAL A 105 2.77 8.34 -6.16
C VAL A 105 3.39 9.71 -6.34
N GLY A 106 3.88 10.30 -5.24
CA GLY A 106 4.45 11.65 -5.23
C GLY A 106 5.82 11.71 -4.56
N GLU A 107 6.68 12.57 -5.05
CA GLU A 107 7.99 12.82 -4.48
C GLU A 107 8.24 14.32 -4.32
N LYS A 108 8.59 14.73 -3.09
CA LYS A 108 9.11 16.07 -2.81
C LYS A 108 10.64 16.01 -2.81
N ARG A 109 11.25 16.68 -3.79
CA ARG A 109 12.71 16.76 -3.92
C ARG A 109 13.19 18.19 -3.83
N ARG A 110 14.37 18.41 -3.23
CA ARG A 110 15.07 19.70 -3.25
C ARG A 110 16.51 19.45 -3.65
N PHE A 111 16.96 20.11 -4.71
CA PHE A 111 18.27 19.87 -5.32
C PHE A 111 18.54 18.39 -5.64
N GLY A 112 17.52 17.70 -6.21
CA GLY A 112 17.58 16.27 -6.52
C GLY A 112 17.39 15.33 -5.33
N MET A 113 17.61 15.80 -4.09
CA MET A 113 17.51 15.03 -2.86
C MET A 113 16.06 14.87 -2.41
N LEU A 114 15.65 13.66 -2.10
CA LEU A 114 14.34 13.35 -1.56
C LEU A 114 14.17 13.94 -0.15
N LYS A 115 13.02 14.55 0.09
CA LYS A 115 12.58 15.03 1.41
C LYS A 115 11.44 14.17 1.94
N ASP A 116 10.39 14.05 1.15
CA ASP A 116 9.22 13.24 1.43
C ASP A 116 8.81 12.46 0.19
N CYS A 117 8.20 11.30 0.39
CA CYS A 117 7.49 10.61 -0.69
C CYS A 117 6.17 10.03 -0.19
N TYR A 118 5.23 9.91 -1.11
CA TYR A 118 3.85 9.55 -0.85
C TYR A 118 3.42 8.44 -1.80
N ILE A 119 2.63 7.50 -1.31
CA ILE A 119 1.84 6.59 -2.14
C ILE A 119 0.41 6.62 -1.66
N ILE A 120 -0.52 6.71 -2.60
CA ILE A 120 -1.96 6.68 -2.37
C ILE A 120 -2.51 5.44 -3.04
N SER A 121 -3.27 4.65 -2.29
CA SER A 121 -3.91 3.43 -2.78
C SER A 121 -5.38 3.43 -2.38
N LYS A 122 -6.23 2.84 -3.21
CA LYS A 122 -7.63 2.58 -2.86
C LYS A 122 -7.69 1.60 -1.68
N ALA A 123 -8.61 1.85 -0.76
CA ALA A 123 -8.93 0.88 0.28
C ALA A 123 -9.55 -0.38 -0.36
N ILE A 124 -9.26 -1.53 0.19
CA ILE A 124 -9.90 -2.78 -0.20
C ILE A 124 -11.17 -2.89 0.64
N PRO A 125 -12.36 -2.84 0.04
CA PRO A 125 -13.60 -2.94 0.78
C PRO A 125 -13.73 -4.31 1.45
N ASN A 126 -14.49 -4.39 2.53
CA ASN A 126 -14.83 -5.63 3.23
C ASN A 126 -13.61 -6.51 3.58
N SER A 127 -12.45 -5.90 3.86
CA SER A 127 -11.23 -6.62 4.16
C SER A 127 -10.75 -6.38 5.59
N THR A 128 -10.09 -7.40 6.14
CA THR A 128 -9.41 -7.35 7.44
C THR A 128 -8.02 -7.96 7.33
N THR A 129 -7.14 -7.69 8.28
CA THR A 129 -5.85 -8.38 8.30
C THR A 129 -6.03 -9.85 8.65
N VAL A 130 -5.21 -10.71 8.05
CA VAL A 130 -5.19 -12.14 8.41
C VAL A 130 -4.95 -12.31 9.91
N LYS A 131 -4.15 -11.44 10.53
CA LYS A 131 -3.93 -11.43 11.98
C LYS A 131 -5.22 -11.21 12.78
N GLU A 132 -5.99 -10.17 12.45
CA GLU A 132 -7.25 -9.84 13.13
C GLU A 132 -8.26 -10.97 12.98
N LEU A 133 -8.37 -11.55 11.78
CA LEU A 133 -9.27 -12.67 11.54
C LEU A 133 -8.85 -13.92 12.34
N LEU A 134 -7.55 -14.23 12.41
CA LEU A 134 -7.05 -15.33 13.24
C LEU A 134 -7.32 -15.11 14.75
N ILE A 135 -7.22 -13.86 15.22
CA ILE A 135 -7.55 -13.51 16.61
C ILE A 135 -9.06 -13.72 16.84
N ALA A 136 -9.91 -13.25 15.95
CA ALA A 136 -11.36 -13.43 16.03
C ALA A 136 -11.75 -14.93 16.09
N PHE A 137 -11.09 -15.77 15.29
CA PHE A 137 -11.34 -17.23 15.29
C PHE A 137 -10.83 -17.94 16.56
N ARG A 138 -9.90 -17.34 17.32
CA ARG A 138 -9.46 -17.93 18.60
C ARG A 138 -10.49 -17.78 19.72
N GLN A 139 -11.36 -16.76 19.62
CA GLN A 139 -12.32 -16.41 20.65
C GLN A 139 -13.63 -17.22 20.56
N SER A 140 -13.80 -18.08 19.56
CA SER A 140 -15.01 -18.86 19.35
C SER A 140 -14.71 -20.29 18.90
N SER A 141 -15.23 -21.27 19.63
CA SER A 141 -15.10 -22.71 19.29
C SER A 141 -15.78 -23.09 17.96
N VAL A 142 -16.81 -22.31 17.55
CA VAL A 142 -17.55 -22.53 16.31
C VAL A 142 -16.71 -22.28 15.04
N HIS A 143 -15.57 -21.60 15.18
CA HIS A 143 -14.75 -21.17 14.04
C HIS A 143 -13.52 -22.08 13.76
N ALA A 144 -13.38 -23.22 14.43
CA ALA A 144 -12.23 -24.12 14.22
C ALA A 144 -12.08 -24.57 12.77
N LEU A 145 -13.17 -24.94 12.11
CA LEU A 145 -13.18 -25.33 10.69
C LEU A 145 -12.81 -24.15 9.76
N LYS A 146 -13.38 -22.97 10.01
CA LYS A 146 -13.06 -21.76 9.24
C LYS A 146 -11.61 -21.35 9.40
N LYS A 147 -11.05 -21.48 10.61
CA LYS A 147 -9.63 -21.24 10.88
C LYS A 147 -8.73 -22.16 10.07
N ASN A 148 -9.00 -23.47 10.04
CA ASN A 148 -8.22 -24.42 9.29
C ASN A 148 -8.31 -24.15 7.79
N THR A 149 -9.51 -23.81 7.28
CA THR A 149 -9.71 -23.41 5.89
C THR A 149 -8.89 -22.17 5.55
N LEU A 150 -8.94 -21.11 6.39
CA LEU A 150 -8.12 -19.92 6.20
C LEU A 150 -6.63 -20.23 6.15
N LEU A 151 -6.13 -21.07 7.07
CA LEU A 151 -4.71 -21.43 7.11
C LEU A 151 -4.29 -22.23 5.86
N ASN A 152 -5.10 -23.17 5.39
CA ASN A 152 -4.81 -23.94 4.17
C ASN A 152 -4.80 -23.02 2.94
N ASN A 153 -5.77 -22.11 2.83
CA ASN A 153 -5.82 -21.12 1.74
C ASN A 153 -4.61 -20.19 1.80
N LEU A 154 -4.22 -19.75 2.99
CA LEU A 154 -3.05 -18.89 3.21
C LEU A 154 -1.75 -19.60 2.77
N ILE A 155 -1.57 -20.86 3.16
CA ILE A 155 -0.39 -21.67 2.76
C ILE A 155 -0.35 -21.80 1.22
N SER A 156 -1.47 -22.12 0.60
CA SER A 156 -1.57 -22.24 -0.86
C SER A 156 -1.26 -20.92 -1.55
N TYR A 157 -1.75 -19.81 -1.01
CA TYR A 157 -1.50 -18.46 -1.53
C TYR A 157 -0.02 -18.08 -1.41
N VAL A 158 0.61 -18.29 -0.23
CA VAL A 158 2.04 -18.00 -0.03
C VAL A 158 2.90 -18.83 -0.97
N LYS A 159 2.57 -20.13 -1.15
CA LYS A 159 3.24 -20.97 -2.13
C LYS A 159 3.12 -20.38 -3.54
N MET A 160 1.92 -20.01 -3.96
CA MET A 160 1.68 -19.40 -5.28
C MET A 160 2.51 -18.12 -5.47
N VAL A 161 2.60 -17.25 -4.46
CA VAL A 161 3.43 -16.03 -4.50
C VAL A 161 4.90 -16.37 -4.74
N HIS A 162 5.42 -17.37 -4.02
CA HIS A 162 6.81 -17.82 -4.17
C HIS A 162 7.06 -18.50 -5.52
N ASP A 163 6.11 -19.32 -6.01
CA ASP A 163 6.19 -19.97 -7.32
C ASP A 163 6.25 -18.95 -8.48
N HIS A 164 5.69 -17.74 -8.28
CA HIS A 164 5.85 -16.60 -9.20
C HIS A 164 7.19 -15.86 -9.03
N GLY A 165 8.13 -16.39 -8.24
CA GLY A 165 9.43 -15.78 -7.98
C GLY A 165 9.35 -14.49 -7.15
N ILE A 166 8.28 -14.29 -6.37
CA ILE A 166 8.04 -13.07 -5.60
C ILE A 166 8.45 -13.29 -4.15
N PHE A 167 9.39 -12.48 -3.68
CA PHE A 167 9.86 -12.45 -2.29
C PHE A 167 9.46 -11.13 -1.66
N HIS A 168 8.49 -11.16 -0.76
CA HIS A 168 7.88 -9.96 -0.18
C HIS A 168 8.82 -9.17 0.75
N GLY A 169 9.74 -9.86 1.44
CA GLY A 169 10.70 -9.25 2.35
C GLY A 169 10.15 -8.87 3.73
N GLU A 170 8.83 -8.75 3.88
CA GLU A 170 8.12 -8.48 5.14
C GLU A 170 6.78 -9.25 5.17
N LEU A 171 6.79 -10.53 4.75
CA LEU A 171 5.60 -11.36 4.69
C LEU A 171 5.19 -11.82 6.09
N HIS A 172 4.18 -11.17 6.64
CA HIS A 172 3.55 -11.55 7.90
C HIS A 172 2.05 -11.21 7.88
N THR A 173 1.30 -11.77 8.80
CA THR A 173 -0.18 -11.72 8.79
C THR A 173 -0.79 -10.32 8.92
N GLU A 174 -0.02 -9.32 9.37
CA GLU A 174 -0.44 -7.91 9.36
C GLU A 174 -0.29 -7.24 7.99
N ASN A 175 0.61 -7.76 7.13
CA ASN A 175 0.82 -7.28 5.77
C ASN A 175 0.04 -8.06 4.73
N MET A 176 -0.94 -8.84 5.17
CA MET A 176 -1.86 -9.59 4.32
C MET A 176 -3.30 -9.28 4.73
N LEU A 177 -4.10 -8.81 3.78
CA LEU A 177 -5.54 -8.71 3.97
C LEU A 177 -6.22 -9.92 3.35
N THR A 178 -7.39 -10.25 3.87
CA THR A 178 -8.33 -11.19 3.27
C THR A 178 -9.71 -10.56 3.27
N ASP A 179 -10.53 -10.94 2.31
CA ASP A 179 -11.94 -10.57 2.28
C ASP A 179 -12.67 -11.35 3.40
N VAL A 180 -13.54 -10.66 4.16
CA VAL A 180 -14.23 -11.25 5.31
C VAL A 180 -15.23 -12.32 4.87
N ASP A 181 -15.87 -12.14 3.72
CA ASP A 181 -16.85 -13.07 3.17
C ASP A 181 -16.20 -14.15 2.32
N ASN A 182 -15.03 -13.85 1.73
CA ASN A 182 -14.30 -14.78 0.88
C ASN A 182 -12.83 -14.96 1.33
N ILE A 183 -12.62 -15.85 2.29
CA ILE A 183 -11.30 -16.18 2.87
C ILE A 183 -10.34 -16.91 1.91
N THR A 184 -10.65 -16.97 0.61
CA THR A 184 -9.72 -17.41 -0.44
C THR A 184 -8.99 -16.26 -1.13
N LEU A 185 -9.48 -15.03 -0.98
CA LEU A 185 -8.88 -13.83 -1.55
C LEU A 185 -7.89 -13.21 -0.58
N PHE A 186 -6.64 -13.10 -0.99
CA PHE A 186 -5.58 -12.46 -0.21
C PHE A 186 -4.96 -11.30 -0.99
N TYR A 187 -4.64 -10.24 -0.26
CA TYR A 187 -4.00 -9.03 -0.79
C TYR A 187 -2.71 -8.77 -0.05
N LEU A 188 -1.62 -8.56 -0.76
CA LEU A 188 -0.32 -8.20 -0.18
C LEU A 188 -0.25 -6.69 0.06
N LEU A 189 0.28 -6.29 1.22
CA LEU A 189 0.51 -4.89 1.60
C LEU A 189 1.99 -4.66 1.93
N ASP A 190 2.40 -3.39 1.97
CA ASP A 190 3.76 -2.94 2.34
C ASP A 190 4.86 -3.52 1.43
N LEU A 191 4.71 -3.31 0.13
CA LEU A 191 5.53 -3.90 -0.93
C LEU A 191 6.94 -3.26 -1.08
N GLY A 192 7.32 -2.36 -0.19
CA GLY A 192 8.56 -1.57 -0.31
C GLY A 192 9.86 -2.38 -0.30
N ARG A 193 9.81 -3.64 0.17
CA ARG A 193 10.94 -4.60 0.20
C ARG A 193 10.77 -5.79 -0.72
N THR A 194 9.70 -5.80 -1.53
CA THR A 194 9.42 -6.91 -2.43
C THR A 194 10.46 -7.01 -3.54
N VAL A 195 10.94 -8.21 -3.78
CA VAL A 195 11.89 -8.54 -4.83
C VAL A 195 11.27 -9.58 -5.76
N PHE A 196 11.49 -9.41 -7.06
CA PHE A 196 11.08 -10.37 -8.08
C PHE A 196 12.34 -11.08 -8.58
N LYS A 197 12.44 -12.37 -8.34
CA LYS A 197 13.48 -13.23 -8.92
C LYS A 197 12.99 -13.77 -10.26
N LYS A 198 13.93 -13.90 -11.17
CA LYS A 198 13.71 -14.60 -12.44
C LYS A 198 13.82 -16.11 -12.22
#